data_92c46f63aac327ea2ef111360f6a6425
#
_entry.id   92c46f63aac327ea2ef111360f6a6425
#
_cell.length_a   1.000
_cell.length_b   1.000
_cell.length_c   1.000
_cell.angle_alpha   90.00
_cell.angle_beta   90.00
_cell.angle_gamma   90.00
#
_symmetry.space_group_name_H-M   'P 1'
#
loop_
_entity.id
_entity.type
_entity.pdbx_description
1 polymer ?
#
loop_
_entity_poly.entity_id
_entity_poly.type
_entity_poly.pdbx_seq_one_letter_code
_entity_poly.pdbx_strand_id
1 'polypeptide(L)'
;MKEGAEILVRTCADVRASEDVVVVTDIQCKPIAEAVADEAREAGAIVSIVVPPERSIDNEEPGPAVAAAILGADVVFLPVTLAMAHTRAVREAIGSGARVLSMTAFTERMMHEGGLFTDFRARQPLSLIHI
;
A
#
# COMPACT_ATOMS: atom_id res chain seq x y z
N MET A 1 13.01 -4.51 8.96
CA MET A 1 11.82 -4.23 8.13
C MET A 1 11.97 -4.62 6.66
N LYS A 2 13.21 -4.80 6.23
CA LYS A 2 13.46 -5.13 4.83
C LYS A 2 12.81 -6.43 4.37
N GLU A 3 12.84 -7.47 5.21
CA GLU A 3 12.25 -8.76 4.88
C GLU A 3 10.75 -8.67 4.62
N GLY A 4 10.03 -7.97 5.48
CA GLY A 4 8.59 -7.76 5.30
C GLY A 4 8.30 -6.94 4.06
N ALA A 5 9.09 -5.90 3.81
CA ALA A 5 8.94 -5.09 2.61
C ALA A 5 9.18 -5.90 1.34
N GLU A 6 10.19 -6.76 1.32
CA GLU A 6 10.46 -7.63 0.18
C GLU A 6 9.26 -8.53 -0.13
N ILE A 7 8.67 -9.12 0.89
CA ILE A 7 7.50 -9.98 0.71
C ILE A 7 6.31 -9.21 0.17
N LEU A 8 6.02 -8.05 0.76
CA LEU A 8 4.90 -7.21 0.32
C LEU A 8 5.07 -6.74 -1.12
N VAL A 9 6.25 -6.24 -1.45
CA VAL A 9 6.54 -5.66 -2.77
C VAL A 9 6.70 -6.73 -3.84
N ARG A 10 7.49 -7.77 -3.56
CA ARG A 10 7.87 -8.76 -4.57
C ARG A 10 6.85 -9.88 -4.69
N THR A 11 6.39 -10.41 -3.57
CA THR A 11 5.51 -11.57 -3.56
C THR A 11 4.04 -11.19 -3.59
N CYS A 12 3.61 -10.28 -2.71
CA CYS A 12 2.19 -9.92 -2.62
C CYS A 12 1.74 -9.01 -3.74
N ALA A 13 2.48 -7.95 -4.02
CA ALA A 13 2.10 -6.96 -5.03
C ALA A 13 2.70 -7.22 -6.41
N ASP A 14 3.76 -8.00 -6.48
CA ASP A 14 4.47 -8.29 -7.72
C ASP A 14 4.83 -7.00 -8.48
N VAL A 15 5.44 -6.06 -7.76
CA VAL A 15 5.84 -4.77 -8.32
C VAL A 15 6.90 -4.97 -9.38
N ARG A 16 6.71 -4.34 -10.52
CA ARG A 16 7.61 -4.44 -11.66
C ARG A 16 8.26 -3.11 -12.00
N ALA A 17 9.36 -3.19 -12.72
CA ALA A 17 10.08 -2.01 -13.18
C ALA A 17 9.16 -1.09 -13.99
N SER A 18 9.32 0.21 -13.81
CA SER A 18 8.57 1.26 -14.49
C SER A 18 7.10 1.40 -14.08
N GLU A 19 6.60 0.57 -13.15
CA GLU A 19 5.25 0.77 -12.63
C GLU A 19 5.20 1.99 -11.70
N ASP A 20 4.06 2.69 -11.72
CA ASP A 20 3.80 3.79 -10.79
C ASP A 20 3.25 3.20 -9.49
N VAL A 21 3.99 3.41 -8.41
CA VAL A 21 3.62 2.94 -7.07
C VAL A 21 3.34 4.13 -6.18
N VAL A 22 2.18 4.11 -5.53
CA VAL A 22 1.81 5.14 -4.55
C VAL A 22 1.68 4.48 -3.18
N VAL A 23 2.37 5.04 -2.21
CA VAL A 23 2.27 4.60 -0.81
C VAL A 23 1.58 5.71 -0.03
N VAL A 24 0.36 5.45 0.42
CA VAL A 24 -0.40 6.40 1.24
C VAL A 24 -0.24 6.00 2.70
N THR A 25 0.22 6.91 3.52
CA THR A 25 0.53 6.62 4.92
C THR A 25 0.12 7.77 5.84
N ASP A 26 0.31 7.58 7.13
CA ASP A 26 0.19 8.62 8.13
C ASP A 26 1.51 8.72 8.90
N ILE A 27 1.58 9.66 9.86
CA ILE A 27 2.80 9.89 10.62
C ILE A 27 3.23 8.64 11.40
N GLN A 28 2.27 7.90 11.95
CA GLN A 28 2.56 6.71 12.77
C GLN A 28 3.12 5.55 11.94
N CYS A 29 2.63 5.41 10.72
CA CYS A 29 3.01 4.30 9.84
C CYS A 29 4.13 4.66 8.85
N LYS A 30 4.65 5.88 8.93
CA LYS A 30 5.66 6.38 8.00
C LYS A 30 6.91 5.51 7.88
N PRO A 31 7.48 4.97 8.97
CA PRO A 31 8.64 4.07 8.84
C PRO A 31 8.35 2.84 7.99
N ILE A 32 7.15 2.29 8.11
CA ILE A 32 6.71 1.15 7.31
C ILE A 32 6.59 1.57 5.84
N ALA A 33 6.00 2.73 5.59
CA ALA A 33 5.86 3.27 4.24
C ALA A 33 7.22 3.47 3.57
N GLU A 34 8.19 3.98 4.31
CA GLU A 34 9.54 4.19 3.79
C GLU A 34 10.22 2.88 3.41
N ALA A 35 10.06 1.84 4.24
CA ALA A 35 10.62 0.52 3.94
C ALA A 35 10.02 -0.07 2.67
N VAL A 36 8.70 0.03 2.52
CA VAL A 36 8.00 -0.44 1.32
C VAL A 36 8.43 0.36 0.09
N ALA A 37 8.52 1.69 0.22
CA ALA A 37 8.93 2.56 -0.87
C ALA A 37 10.36 2.24 -1.34
N ASP A 38 11.28 2.03 -0.41
CA ASP A 38 12.67 1.70 -0.75
C ASP A 38 12.75 0.39 -1.52
N GLU A 39 12.01 -0.62 -1.09
CA GLU A 39 11.99 -1.91 -1.77
C GLU A 39 11.39 -1.80 -3.17
N ALA A 40 10.33 -1.02 -3.32
CA ALA A 40 9.70 -0.79 -4.62
C ALA A 40 10.65 -0.07 -5.57
N ARG A 41 11.41 0.89 -5.07
CA ARG A 41 12.45 1.57 -5.87
C ARG A 41 13.53 0.62 -6.32
N GLU A 42 13.95 -0.31 -5.45
CA GLU A 42 14.93 -1.34 -5.81
C GLU A 42 14.38 -2.25 -6.91
N ALA A 43 13.07 -2.43 -6.98
CA ALA A 43 12.41 -3.19 -8.05
C ALA A 43 12.34 -2.41 -9.36
N GLY A 44 12.73 -1.15 -9.37
CA GLY A 44 12.71 -0.29 -10.56
C GLY A 44 11.43 0.51 -10.74
N ALA A 45 10.55 0.52 -9.76
CA ALA A 45 9.29 1.25 -9.84
C ALA A 45 9.48 2.75 -9.59
N ILE A 46 8.52 3.52 -10.06
CA ILE A 46 8.43 4.97 -9.83
C ILE A 46 7.55 5.15 -8.60
N VAL A 47 8.13 5.57 -7.48
CA VAL A 47 7.45 5.54 -6.17
C VAL A 47 7.19 6.96 -5.65
N SER A 48 5.97 7.18 -5.20
CA SER A 48 5.58 8.41 -4.49
C SER A 48 4.99 8.03 -3.13
N ILE A 49 5.40 8.73 -2.09
CA ILE A 49 4.82 8.58 -0.75
C ILE A 49 3.91 9.78 -0.53
N VAL A 50 2.67 9.51 -0.13
CA VAL A 50 1.65 10.55 0.10
C VAL A 50 1.19 10.48 1.55
N VAL A 51 1.22 11.62 2.24
CA VAL A 51 0.73 11.74 3.61
C VAL A 51 -0.45 12.72 3.60
N PRO A 52 -1.70 12.23 3.54
CA PRO A 52 -2.86 13.11 3.53
C PRO A 52 -3.08 13.74 4.92
N PRO A 53 -3.94 14.78 4.99
CA PRO A 53 -4.36 15.32 6.28
C PRO A 53 -4.93 14.23 7.18
N GLU A 54 -4.76 14.39 8.49
CA GLU A 54 -5.25 13.42 9.45
C GLU A 54 -6.75 13.19 9.29
N ARG A 55 -7.13 11.91 9.23
CA ARG A 55 -8.53 11.50 9.15
C ARG A 55 -9.04 11.13 10.54
N SER A 56 -10.36 11.20 10.73
CA SER A 56 -10.99 10.97 12.03
C SER A 56 -11.63 9.60 12.19
N ILE A 57 -12.03 8.98 11.08
CA ILE A 57 -12.73 7.68 11.10
C ILE A 57 -12.24 6.78 9.97
N ASP A 58 -12.49 5.48 10.12
CA ASP A 58 -12.18 4.51 9.08
C ASP A 58 -12.96 4.82 7.80
N ASN A 59 -12.28 4.67 6.69
CA ASN A 59 -12.83 4.86 5.34
C ASN A 59 -13.36 6.26 5.05
N GLU A 60 -12.85 7.25 5.76
CA GLU A 60 -13.04 8.65 5.41
C GLU A 60 -12.27 8.95 4.12
N GLU A 61 -12.91 9.64 3.17
CA GLU A 61 -12.27 9.95 1.90
C GLU A 61 -11.04 10.82 2.08
N PRO A 62 -9.94 10.52 1.37
CA PRO A 62 -8.66 11.21 1.59
C PRO A 62 -8.58 12.61 0.94
N GLY A 63 -9.59 13.03 0.21
CA GLY A 63 -9.57 14.28 -0.52
C GLY A 63 -9.15 14.12 -1.98
N PRO A 64 -9.45 15.14 -2.83
CA PRO A 64 -9.32 14.98 -4.28
C PRO A 64 -7.87 14.82 -4.77
N ALA A 65 -6.91 15.48 -4.14
CA ALA A 65 -5.51 15.37 -4.57
C ALA A 65 -4.95 13.97 -4.32
N VAL A 66 -5.25 13.41 -3.14
CA VAL A 66 -4.83 12.05 -2.79
C VAL A 66 -5.57 11.02 -3.64
N ALA A 67 -6.87 11.23 -3.85
CA ALA A 67 -7.67 10.37 -4.71
C ALA A 67 -7.10 10.31 -6.14
N ALA A 68 -6.66 11.43 -6.67
CA ALA A 68 -6.06 11.50 -8.01
C ALA A 68 -4.73 10.72 -8.06
N ALA A 69 -3.92 10.84 -7.01
CA ALA A 69 -2.66 10.10 -6.92
C ALA A 69 -2.91 8.58 -6.91
N ILE A 70 -3.87 8.14 -6.12
CA ILE A 70 -4.27 6.72 -6.04
C ILE A 70 -4.78 6.23 -7.39
N LEU A 71 -5.61 7.02 -8.06
CA LEU A 71 -6.19 6.64 -9.34
C LEU A 71 -5.14 6.49 -10.44
N GLY A 72 -4.07 7.26 -10.37
CA GLY A 72 -2.99 7.21 -11.36
C GLY A 72 -1.97 6.11 -11.16
N ALA A 73 -2.08 5.34 -10.08
CA ALA A 73 -1.09 4.33 -9.74
C ALA A 73 -1.39 2.97 -10.33
N ASP A 74 -0.34 2.18 -10.59
CA ASP A 74 -0.46 0.77 -10.93
C ASP A 74 -0.59 -0.08 -9.67
N VAL A 75 0.10 0.32 -8.60
CA VAL A 75 0.08 -0.36 -7.31
C VAL A 75 -0.04 0.66 -6.19
N VAL A 76 -0.90 0.37 -5.23
CA VAL A 76 -1.11 1.24 -4.06
C VAL A 76 -0.89 0.43 -2.79
N PHE A 77 -0.02 0.93 -1.91
CA PHE A 77 0.14 0.39 -0.57
C PHE A 77 -0.49 1.36 0.43
N LEU A 78 -1.23 0.83 1.38
CA LEU A 78 -1.98 1.64 2.36
C LEU A 78 -1.57 1.30 3.80
N PRO A 79 -0.31 1.58 4.20
CA PRO A 79 0.08 1.43 5.62
C PRO A 79 -0.43 2.62 6.42
N VAL A 80 -1.64 2.51 6.93
CA VAL A 80 -2.36 3.58 7.63
C VAL A 80 -2.95 3.07 8.94
N THR A 81 -3.14 3.98 9.89
CA THR A 81 -3.77 3.67 11.17
C THR A 81 -5.27 3.46 11.00
N LEU A 82 -5.93 4.35 10.26
CA LEU A 82 -7.35 4.25 9.97
C LEU A 82 -7.57 3.68 8.57
N ALA A 83 -8.44 2.69 8.45
CA ALA A 83 -8.69 1.99 7.20
C ALA A 83 -9.06 2.93 6.04
N MET A 84 -8.65 2.56 4.84
CA MET A 84 -8.86 3.35 3.63
C MET A 84 -9.33 2.48 2.45
N ALA A 85 -9.34 1.16 2.63
CA ALA A 85 -9.57 0.21 1.53
C ALA A 85 -10.95 0.31 0.90
N HIS A 86 -11.95 0.79 1.63
CA HIS A 86 -13.33 0.89 1.16
C HIS A 86 -13.73 2.30 0.76
N THR A 87 -12.79 3.21 0.62
CA THR A 87 -13.06 4.56 0.12
C THR A 87 -13.41 4.50 -1.37
N ARG A 88 -14.12 5.54 -1.86
CA ARG A 88 -14.39 5.68 -3.29
C ARG A 88 -13.09 5.76 -4.08
N ALA A 89 -12.11 6.51 -3.55
CA ALA A 89 -10.81 6.67 -4.21
C ALA A 89 -10.17 5.32 -4.52
N VAL A 90 -10.14 4.42 -3.55
CA VAL A 90 -9.55 3.09 -3.72
C VAL A 90 -10.38 2.23 -4.67
N ARG A 91 -11.71 2.27 -4.55
CA ARG A 91 -12.58 1.51 -5.45
C ARG A 91 -12.40 1.92 -6.90
N GLU A 92 -12.30 3.22 -7.16
CA GLU A 92 -12.08 3.73 -8.52
C GLU A 92 -10.72 3.32 -9.07
N ALA A 93 -9.68 3.31 -8.22
CA ALA A 93 -8.36 2.86 -8.63
C ALA A 93 -8.37 1.37 -9.01
N ILE A 94 -9.03 0.54 -8.21
CA ILE A 94 -9.18 -0.90 -8.51
C ILE A 94 -9.93 -1.09 -9.82
N GLY A 95 -11.00 -0.34 -10.03
CA GLY A 95 -11.76 -0.36 -11.27
C GLY A 95 -10.94 0.03 -12.49
N SER A 96 -9.88 0.79 -12.31
CA SER A 96 -8.95 1.20 -13.37
C SER A 96 -7.78 0.23 -13.53
N GLY A 97 -7.72 -0.83 -12.75
CA GLY A 97 -6.70 -1.87 -12.89
C GLY A 97 -5.59 -1.85 -11.86
N ALA A 98 -5.64 -0.95 -10.86
CA ALA A 98 -4.63 -0.90 -9.82
C ALA A 98 -4.71 -2.09 -8.88
N ARG A 99 -3.54 -2.53 -8.39
CA ARG A 99 -3.45 -3.53 -7.32
C ARG A 99 -3.28 -2.76 -6.01
N VAL A 100 -4.10 -3.08 -5.00
CA VAL A 100 -4.10 -2.34 -3.74
C VAL A 100 -3.84 -3.30 -2.58
N LEU A 101 -2.86 -2.98 -1.74
CA LEU A 101 -2.56 -3.71 -0.52
C LEU A 101 -2.95 -2.86 0.68
N SER A 102 -3.97 -3.30 1.39
CA SER A 102 -4.45 -2.66 2.60
C SER A 102 -3.67 -3.19 3.81
N MET A 103 -3.01 -2.30 4.52
CA MET A 103 -2.14 -2.63 5.65
C MET A 103 -2.58 -1.85 6.89
N THR A 104 -3.88 -1.89 7.20
CA THR A 104 -4.45 -1.14 8.31
C THR A 104 -3.92 -1.65 9.65
N ALA A 105 -3.53 -0.71 10.51
CA ALA A 105 -2.97 -1.01 11.84
C ALA A 105 -1.74 -1.92 11.80
N PHE A 106 -1.01 -1.87 10.71
CA PHE A 106 0.22 -2.65 10.55
C PHE A 106 1.30 -2.12 11.49
N THR A 107 2.13 -3.00 12.04
CA THR A 107 3.20 -2.64 12.97
C THR A 107 4.57 -2.95 12.40
N GLU A 108 5.60 -2.27 12.93
CA GLU A 108 6.98 -2.57 12.55
C GLU A 108 7.36 -4.00 12.89
N ARG A 109 6.83 -4.54 13.99
CA ARG A 109 7.06 -5.92 14.38
C ARG A 109 6.60 -6.89 13.29
N MET A 110 5.45 -6.63 12.71
CA MET A 110 4.92 -7.45 11.62
C MET A 110 5.84 -7.43 10.40
N MET A 111 6.49 -6.30 10.15
CA MET A 111 7.46 -6.17 9.07
C MET A 111 8.72 -7.00 9.29
N HIS A 112 9.11 -7.19 10.56
CA HIS A 112 10.25 -8.03 10.90
C HIS A 112 9.91 -9.53 10.85
N GLU A 113 8.65 -9.87 11.07
CA GLU A 113 8.16 -11.24 11.04
C GLU A 113 7.58 -11.57 9.66
N GLY A 114 8.40 -11.40 8.62
CA GLY A 114 7.96 -11.47 7.23
C GLY A 114 7.25 -12.76 6.83
N GLY A 115 7.49 -13.86 7.54
CA GLY A 115 6.80 -15.13 7.26
C GLY A 115 5.29 -15.10 7.40
N LEU A 116 4.75 -14.09 8.09
CA LEU A 116 3.30 -13.95 8.28
C LEU A 116 2.56 -13.64 6.97
N PHE A 117 3.27 -13.17 5.94
CA PHE A 117 2.64 -12.73 4.69
C PHE A 117 2.73 -13.74 3.56
N THR A 118 3.42 -14.83 3.75
CA THR A 118 3.79 -15.74 2.66
C THR A 118 2.61 -16.34 1.90
N ASP A 119 1.48 -16.53 2.57
CA ASP A 119 0.32 -17.19 1.98
C ASP A 119 -0.76 -16.24 1.46
N PHE A 120 -0.62 -14.94 1.68
CA PHE A 120 -1.69 -13.99 1.34
C PHE A 120 -2.00 -13.95 -0.15
N ARG A 121 -0.98 -13.92 -0.98
CA ARG A 121 -1.18 -13.86 -2.43
C ARG A 121 -1.88 -15.10 -2.97
N ALA A 122 -1.55 -16.27 -2.43
CA ALA A 122 -2.16 -17.52 -2.86
C ALA A 122 -3.65 -17.59 -2.51
N ARG A 123 -4.04 -16.92 -1.41
CA ARG A 123 -5.44 -16.92 -0.95
C ARG A 123 -6.29 -15.86 -1.62
N GLN A 124 -5.67 -14.78 -2.08
CA GLN A 124 -6.39 -13.60 -2.60
C GLN A 124 -5.81 -13.16 -3.94
N PRO A 125 -6.21 -13.82 -5.02
CA PRO A 125 -5.75 -13.44 -6.36
C PRO A 125 -6.43 -12.17 -6.89
N LEU A 126 -6.95 -11.32 -6.00
CA LEU A 126 -7.74 -10.15 -6.35
C LEU A 126 -6.89 -8.88 -6.38
N SER A 127 -7.47 -7.81 -6.93
CA SER A 127 -6.84 -6.49 -6.99
C SER A 127 -6.72 -5.83 -5.62
N LEU A 128 -7.52 -6.25 -4.64
CA LEU A 128 -7.43 -5.74 -3.27
C LEU A 128 -7.01 -6.88 -2.34
N ILE A 129 -5.88 -6.68 -1.67
CA ILE A 129 -5.34 -7.63 -0.70
C ILE A 129 -5.34 -6.98 0.68
N HIS A 130 -5.95 -7.65 1.65
CA HIS A 130 -5.92 -7.24 3.06
C HIS A 130 -4.85 -8.03 3.79
N ILE A 131 -3.95 -7.30 4.44
CA ILE A 131 -2.89 -7.90 5.23
C ILE A 131 -3.24 -7.81 6.71
#